data_5ca70673e7f836c6d0cc5fa9f255016b
#
_entry.id   5ca70673e7f836c6d0cc5fa9f255016b
#
_cell.length_a   1.000
_cell.length_b   1.000
_cell.length_c   1.000
_cell.angle_alpha   90.00
_cell.angle_beta   90.00
_cell.angle_gamma   90.00
#
_symmetry.space_group_name_H-M   'P 1'
#
loop_
_entity.id
_entity.type
_entity.pdbx_description
1 polymer ?
#
loop_
_entity_poly.entity_id
_entity_poly.type
_entity_poly.pdbx_seq_one_letter_code
_entity_poly.pdbx_strand_id
1 'polypeptide(L)' 'MMHEKQMLLKAIQKYDFALYDLNLYLDTHPHSKEALQLFQKYKMMKQNTEDDILKNMGH' A
#
# COMPACT_ATOMS: atom_id res chain seq x y z
N MET A 1 -19.34 -8.18 5.50
CA MET A 1 -19.02 -9.60 5.71
C MET A 1 -17.55 -9.78 5.99
N MET A 2 -17.21 -10.86 6.68
CA MET A 2 -15.84 -11.08 7.13
C MET A 2 -14.85 -11.22 5.99
N HIS A 3 -15.26 -11.81 4.86
CA HIS A 3 -14.35 -12.05 3.74
C HIS A 3 -13.82 -10.77 3.12
N GLU A 4 -14.67 -9.76 2.98
CA GLU A 4 -14.24 -8.49 2.40
C GLU A 4 -13.19 -7.80 3.26
N LYS A 5 -13.41 -7.81 4.57
CA LYS A 5 -12.47 -7.19 5.50
C LYS A 5 -11.12 -7.89 5.48
N GLN A 6 -11.12 -9.23 5.42
CA GLN A 6 -9.88 -10.00 5.35
C GLN A 6 -9.14 -9.72 4.04
N MET A 7 -9.87 -9.60 2.94
CA MET A 7 -9.26 -9.29 1.65
C MET A 7 -8.61 -7.91 1.66
N LEU A 8 -9.27 -6.93 2.27
CA LEU A 8 -8.71 -5.58 2.39
C LEU A 8 -7.46 -5.57 3.25
N LEU A 9 -7.46 -6.31 4.36
CA LEU A 9 -6.28 -6.40 5.21
C LEU A 9 -5.12 -7.07 4.50
N LYS A 10 -5.40 -8.12 3.73
CA LYS A 10 -4.37 -8.78 2.94
C LYS A 10 -3.80 -7.84 1.88
N ALA A 11 -4.65 -7.03 1.26
CA ALA A 11 -4.20 -6.05 0.28
C ALA A 11 -3.26 -5.04 0.93
N ILE A 12 -3.60 -4.56 2.12
CA ILE A 12 -2.75 -3.62 2.84
C ILE A 12 -1.38 -4.24 3.15
N GLN A 13 -1.37 -5.48 3.62
CA GLN A 13 -0.12 -6.19 3.89
C GLN A 13 0.72 -6.32 2.63
N LYS A 14 0.08 -6.62 1.51
CA LYS A 14 0.75 -6.73 0.24
C LYS A 14 1.39 -5.40 -0.18
N TYR A 15 0.66 -4.32 0.01
CA TYR A 15 1.19 -2.98 -0.28
C TYR A 15 2.33 -2.62 0.67
N ASP A 16 2.23 -3.00 1.94
CA ASP A 16 3.30 -2.76 2.89
C ASP A 16 4.59 -3.45 2.48
N PHE A 17 4.50 -4.71 2.04
CA PHE A 17 5.67 -5.43 1.55
C PHE A 17 6.27 -4.76 0.32
N ALA A 18 5.42 -4.34 -0.62
CA ALA A 18 5.89 -3.67 -1.82
C ALA A 18 6.58 -2.35 -1.47
N LEU A 19 6.00 -1.58 -0.56
CA LEU A 19 6.59 -0.33 -0.11
C LEU A 19 7.92 -0.55 0.59
N TYR A 20 8.01 -1.59 1.40
CA TYR A 20 9.25 -1.92 2.08
C TYR A 20 10.36 -2.27 1.08
N ASP A 21 10.04 -3.11 0.12
CA ASP A 21 11.00 -3.48 -0.92
C ASP A 21 11.44 -2.27 -1.72
N LEU A 22 10.51 -1.40 -2.10
CA LEU A 22 10.82 -0.19 -2.85
C LEU A 22 11.67 0.77 -2.02
N ASN A 23 11.41 0.84 -0.72
CA ASN A 23 12.21 1.69 0.17
C ASN A 23 13.65 1.21 0.21
N LEU A 24 13.87 -0.10 0.31
CA LEU A 24 15.21 -0.68 0.27
C LEU A 24 15.89 -0.41 -1.06
N TYR A 25 15.14 -0.56 -2.14
CA TYR A 25 15.68 -0.29 -3.48
C TYR A 25 16.08 1.17 -3.61
N LEU A 26 15.26 2.09 -3.12
CA LEU A 26 15.53 3.51 -3.19
C LEU A 26 16.73 3.93 -2.33
N ASP A 27 17.04 3.19 -1.27
CA ASP A 27 18.23 3.45 -0.48
C ASP A 27 19.50 3.34 -1.32
N THR A 28 19.53 2.36 -2.22
CA THR A 28 20.68 2.15 -3.10
C THR A 28 20.55 2.87 -4.43
N HIS A 29 19.32 3.21 -4.82
CA HIS A 29 19.04 3.89 -6.10
C HIS A 29 18.12 5.08 -5.86
N PRO A 30 18.60 6.14 -5.18
CA PRO A 30 17.72 7.26 -4.78
C PRO A 30 17.19 8.08 -5.95
N HIS A 31 17.78 7.95 -7.12
CA HIS A 31 17.37 8.71 -8.30
C HIS A 31 16.53 7.90 -9.27
N SER A 32 16.12 6.71 -8.89
CA SER A 32 15.29 5.88 -9.76
C SER A 32 13.88 6.44 -9.84
N LYS A 33 13.53 7.02 -10.98
CA LYS A 33 12.21 7.60 -11.19
C LYS A 33 11.12 6.53 -11.19
N GLU A 34 11.42 5.37 -11.77
CA GLU A 34 10.47 4.27 -11.80
C GLU A 34 10.11 3.79 -10.41
N ALA A 35 11.13 3.62 -9.55
CA ALA A 35 10.89 3.18 -8.19
C ALA A 35 10.11 4.22 -7.38
N LEU A 36 10.41 5.50 -7.59
CA LEU A 36 9.69 6.59 -6.93
C LEU A 36 8.22 6.60 -7.35
N GLN A 37 7.95 6.42 -8.64
CA GLN A 37 6.58 6.38 -9.14
C GLN A 37 5.82 5.19 -8.56
N LEU A 38 6.45 4.02 -8.53
CA LEU A 38 5.83 2.84 -7.94
C LEU A 38 5.57 3.02 -6.46
N PHE A 39 6.52 3.62 -5.75
CA PHE A 39 6.37 3.88 -4.33
C PHE A 39 5.14 4.75 -4.07
N GLN A 40 5.00 5.83 -4.81
CA GLN A 40 3.86 6.72 -4.65
C GLN A 40 2.56 6.03 -5.03
N LYS A 41 2.58 5.24 -6.10
CA LYS A 41 1.40 4.51 -6.55
C LYS A 41 0.90 3.56 -5.45
N TYR A 42 1.80 2.74 -4.90
CA TYR A 42 1.41 1.79 -3.86
C TYR A 42 0.98 2.51 -2.59
N LYS A 43 1.62 3.62 -2.28
CA LYS A 43 1.24 4.43 -1.12
C LYS A 43 -0.18 4.94 -1.26
N MET A 44 -0.56 5.42 -2.44
CA MET A 44 -1.91 5.88 -2.69
C MET A 44 -2.92 4.74 -2.64
N MET A 45 -2.57 3.60 -3.23
CA MET A 45 -3.45 2.43 -3.21
C MET A 45 -3.68 1.94 -1.79
N LYS A 46 -2.63 1.92 -0.98
CA LYS A 46 -2.75 1.54 0.42
C LYS A 46 -3.67 2.50 1.15
N GLN A 47 -3.50 3.80 0.95
CA GLN A 47 -4.34 4.81 1.60
C GLN A 47 -5.80 4.67 1.20
N ASN A 48 -6.06 4.43 -0.08
CA ASN A 48 -7.43 4.22 -0.55
C ASN A 48 -8.06 3.00 0.11
N THR A 49 -7.30 1.93 0.24
CA THR A 49 -7.78 0.71 0.88
C THR A 49 -8.09 0.96 2.36
N GLU A 50 -7.21 1.69 3.04
CA GLU A 50 -7.45 2.04 4.44
C GLU A 50 -8.69 2.90 4.59
N ASP A 51 -8.91 3.84 3.67
CA ASP A 51 -10.11 4.67 3.70
C ASP A 51 -11.37 3.82 3.55
N ASP A 52 -11.33 2.82 2.67
CA ASP A 52 -12.47 1.91 2.49
C ASP A 52 -12.78 1.17 3.78
N ILE A 53 -11.74 0.70 4.47
CA ILE A 53 -11.93 0.02 5.74
C ILE A 53 -12.56 0.95 6.77
N LEU A 54 -12.04 2.17 6.86
CA LEU A 54 -12.55 3.16 7.80
C LEU A 54 -14.00 3.52 7.51
N LYS A 55 -14.35 3.67 6.22
CA LYS A 55 -15.73 3.95 5.84
C LYS A 55 -16.67 2.83 6.25
N ASN A 56 -16.25 1.60 6.05
CA ASN A 56 -17.06 0.45 6.41
C ASN A 56 -17.22 0.31 7.92
N MET A 57 -16.23 0.76 8.69
CA MET A 57 -16.27 0.71 10.14
C MET A 57 -16.88 1.96 10.77
N GLY A 58 -17.06 3.00 9.98
CA GLY A 58 -17.52 4.31 10.47
C GLY A 58 -18.99 4.40 10.79
N HIS A 59 -19.68 3.30 10.74
CA HIS A 59 -21.10 3.25 11.12
C HIS A 59 -21.31 2.45 12.38
#